data_2d28b3f77a875a06275cfd2f7630f015
#
_entry.id   2d28b3f77a875a06275cfd2f7630f015
#
_cell.length_a   1.000
_cell.length_b   1.000
_cell.length_c   1.000
_cell.angle_alpha   90.00
_cell.angle_beta   90.00
_cell.angle_gamma   90.00
#
_symmetry.space_group_name_H-M   'P 1'
#
loop_
_entity.id
_entity.type
_entity.pdbx_description
1 polymer ?
#
loop_
_entity_poly.entity_id
_entity_poly.type
_entity_poly.pdbx_seq_one_letter_code
_entity_poly.pdbx_strand_id
1 'polypeptide(L)'
;STGRRIANRNLWISIPNLLCGFAVWGMWGMITVQMLNLGFPFKPADMFTLTAIAGLMGATMRIPASFFIRLAGGRNTIFLTSALLMIPAVWTGIALQDKNTPLWVFQACAFLSGIGGGNFACSMSNITGFFPKAKQGTALGLNAGLGNFGVTTMQILIPLVMTVGLFGAAGGGSMVLTKDSGWILGKIVAGTPTFIQNAGFVWAAILMPLVVLAWFGMNNLLPLSPNYGGTVAAFSKIIYLWALACLVGGLGLYLYLPAPTGLGLLNMWVALPLTIITTLFVMKLAAFGEMKGNIAKQFAIFSNKHTWSLTVLYIVTFGSFIGISMALPLSITVIFGVSH
;
A
#
# COMPACT_ATOMS: atom_id res chain seq x y z
N SER A 1 -29.34 -16.96 -7.27
CA SER A 1 -29.48 -17.23 -5.83
C SER A 1 -28.93 -16.06 -5.02
N THR A 2 -29.47 -15.82 -3.83
CA THR A 2 -29.06 -14.77 -2.91
C THR A 2 -27.57 -14.81 -2.59
N GLY A 3 -27.01 -16.01 -2.41
CA GLY A 3 -25.58 -16.19 -2.14
C GLY A 3 -24.68 -15.68 -3.27
N ARG A 4 -25.04 -15.90 -4.54
CA ARG A 4 -24.30 -15.37 -5.68
C ARG A 4 -24.30 -13.84 -5.71
N ARG A 5 -25.42 -13.21 -5.37
CA ARG A 5 -25.53 -11.76 -5.31
C ARG A 5 -24.64 -11.17 -4.21
N ILE A 6 -24.59 -11.81 -3.04
CA ILE A 6 -23.72 -11.42 -1.93
C ILE A 6 -22.24 -11.56 -2.34
N ALA A 7 -21.84 -12.70 -2.91
CA ALA A 7 -20.47 -12.95 -3.37
C ALA A 7 -19.99 -11.89 -4.38
N ASN A 8 -20.80 -11.64 -5.42
CA ASN A 8 -20.48 -10.62 -6.42
C ASN A 8 -20.40 -9.23 -5.83
N ARG A 9 -21.31 -8.85 -4.92
CA ARG A 9 -21.24 -7.54 -4.24
C ARG A 9 -19.94 -7.37 -3.44
N ASN A 10 -19.54 -8.39 -2.67
CA ASN A 10 -18.27 -8.37 -1.95
C ASN A 10 -17.08 -8.25 -2.91
N LEU A 11 -17.08 -8.95 -4.04
CA LEU A 11 -16.02 -8.86 -5.06
C LEU A 11 -15.93 -7.45 -5.64
N TRP A 12 -17.05 -6.89 -6.11
CA TRP A 12 -17.07 -5.59 -6.78
C TRP A 12 -16.76 -4.41 -5.85
N ILE A 13 -17.00 -4.53 -4.54
CA ILE A 13 -16.56 -3.55 -3.54
C ILE A 13 -15.08 -3.76 -3.18
N SER A 14 -14.62 -5.01 -3.14
CA SER A 14 -13.23 -5.34 -2.82
C SER A 14 -12.25 -4.79 -3.87
N ILE A 15 -12.58 -4.88 -5.15
CA ILE A 15 -11.72 -4.46 -6.27
C ILE A 15 -11.28 -2.99 -6.16
N PRO A 16 -12.17 -1.99 -6.08
CA PRO A 16 -11.74 -0.60 -6.00
C PRO A 16 -11.02 -0.26 -4.69
N ASN A 17 -11.37 -0.91 -3.57
CA ASN A 17 -10.60 -0.78 -2.33
C ASN A 17 -9.17 -1.28 -2.49
N LEU A 18 -8.98 -2.43 -3.16
CA LEU A 18 -7.67 -2.98 -3.46
C LEU A 18 -6.89 -2.10 -4.45
N LEU A 19 -7.56 -1.59 -5.48
CA LEU A 19 -6.98 -0.63 -6.44
C LEU A 19 -6.41 0.59 -5.74
N CYS A 20 -7.19 1.22 -4.84
CA CYS A 20 -6.71 2.35 -4.05
C CYS A 20 -5.57 1.94 -3.10
N GLY A 21 -5.60 0.72 -2.55
CA GLY A 21 -4.50 0.19 -1.75
C GLY A 21 -3.19 0.19 -2.52
N PHE A 22 -3.19 -0.33 -3.74
CA PHE A 22 -2.01 -0.32 -4.60
C PHE A 22 -1.61 1.08 -5.04
N ALA A 23 -2.57 1.94 -5.33
CA ALA A 23 -2.31 3.31 -5.76
C ALA A 23 -1.64 4.15 -4.65
N VAL A 24 -2.16 4.12 -3.43
CA VAL A 24 -1.56 4.83 -2.28
C VAL A 24 -0.19 4.25 -1.92
N TRP A 25 -0.03 2.92 -2.01
CA TRP A 25 1.27 2.31 -1.78
C TRP A 25 2.28 2.67 -2.86
N GLY A 26 1.87 2.67 -4.14
CA GLY A 26 2.73 2.91 -5.30
C GLY A 26 2.97 4.38 -5.62
N MET A 27 2.19 5.33 -5.07
CA MET A 27 2.24 6.76 -5.45
C MET A 27 3.62 7.39 -5.31
N TRP A 28 4.47 6.85 -4.46
CA TRP A 28 5.85 7.33 -4.26
C TRP A 28 6.71 7.23 -5.51
N GLY A 29 6.44 6.27 -6.39
CA GLY A 29 7.10 6.17 -7.69
C GLY A 29 6.89 7.38 -8.59
N MET A 30 5.74 8.06 -8.48
CA MET A 30 5.43 9.26 -9.25
C MET A 30 5.69 10.55 -8.46
N ILE A 31 5.33 10.59 -7.17
CA ILE A 31 5.54 11.76 -6.31
C ILE A 31 7.01 12.16 -6.25
N THR A 32 7.92 11.20 -6.11
CA THR A 32 9.36 11.47 -6.04
C THR A 32 9.91 12.11 -7.31
N VAL A 33 9.43 11.70 -8.48
CA VAL A 33 9.78 12.35 -9.75
C VAL A 33 9.29 13.79 -9.77
N GLN A 34 8.03 14.01 -9.38
CA GLN A 34 7.45 15.35 -9.40
C GLN A 34 8.08 16.28 -8.35
N MET A 35 8.49 15.75 -7.20
CA MET A 35 9.25 16.54 -6.21
C MET A 35 10.57 17.05 -6.79
N LEU A 36 11.30 16.24 -7.56
CA LEU A 36 12.51 16.67 -8.25
C LEU A 36 12.21 17.72 -9.32
N ASN A 37 11.13 17.52 -10.11
CA ASN A 37 10.74 18.46 -11.17
C ASN A 37 10.23 19.81 -10.62
N LEU A 38 9.75 19.83 -9.40
CA LEU A 38 9.30 21.03 -8.68
C LEU A 38 10.44 21.71 -7.90
N GLY A 39 11.63 21.11 -7.82
CA GLY A 39 12.77 21.67 -7.12
C GLY A 39 12.62 21.61 -5.59
N PHE A 40 12.09 20.53 -5.05
CA PHE A 40 12.20 20.26 -3.61
C PHE A 40 13.68 20.13 -3.21
N PRO A 41 14.08 20.57 -2.00
CA PRO A 41 15.49 20.63 -1.59
C PRO A 41 16.04 19.25 -1.18
N PHE A 42 15.74 18.20 -1.94
CA PHE A 42 16.17 16.85 -1.67
C PHE A 42 17.04 16.30 -2.80
N LYS A 43 17.94 15.39 -2.43
CA LYS A 43 18.79 14.68 -3.38
C LYS A 43 18.05 13.51 -4.05
N PRO A 44 18.44 13.10 -5.25
CA PRO A 44 17.88 11.87 -5.85
C PRO A 44 17.96 10.64 -4.95
N ALA A 45 19.02 10.49 -4.15
CA ALA A 45 19.17 9.41 -3.18
C ALA A 45 18.05 9.40 -2.14
N ASP A 46 17.61 10.58 -1.67
CA ASP A 46 16.50 10.70 -0.72
C ASP A 46 15.19 10.21 -1.34
N MET A 47 14.98 10.48 -2.62
CA MET A 47 13.80 10.04 -3.36
C MET A 47 13.77 8.51 -3.53
N PHE A 48 14.90 7.89 -3.85
CA PHE A 48 15.00 6.42 -3.87
C PHE A 48 14.74 5.82 -2.47
N THR A 49 15.15 6.50 -1.43
CA THR A 49 14.88 6.07 -0.05
C THR A 49 13.38 6.04 0.26
N LEU A 50 12.60 7.03 -0.21
CA LEU A 50 11.13 7.03 -0.02
C LEU A 50 10.47 5.82 -0.71
N THR A 51 10.88 5.49 -1.94
CA THR A 51 10.36 4.31 -2.64
C THR A 51 10.76 3.01 -1.95
N ALA A 52 11.99 2.94 -1.41
CA ALA A 52 12.49 1.78 -0.67
C ALA A 52 11.72 1.58 0.65
N ILE A 53 11.45 2.66 1.41
CA ILE A 53 10.63 2.63 2.63
C ILE A 53 9.23 2.07 2.32
N ALA A 54 8.56 2.62 1.32
CA ALA A 54 7.24 2.15 0.91
C ALA A 54 7.28 0.67 0.49
N GLY A 55 8.30 0.26 -0.25
CA GLY A 55 8.51 -1.13 -0.68
C GLY A 55 8.68 -2.09 0.49
N LEU A 56 9.61 -1.81 1.41
CA LEU A 56 9.88 -2.64 2.58
C LEU A 56 8.65 -2.74 3.48
N MET A 57 7.99 -1.61 3.75
CA MET A 57 6.81 -1.60 4.60
C MET A 57 5.63 -2.32 3.95
N GLY A 58 5.43 -2.19 2.64
CA GLY A 58 4.40 -2.95 1.93
C GLY A 58 4.61 -4.46 2.00
N ALA A 59 5.84 -4.92 1.92
CA ALA A 59 6.19 -6.33 2.11
C ALA A 59 5.95 -6.78 3.56
N THR A 60 6.42 -6.00 4.53
CA THR A 60 6.27 -6.28 5.98
C THR A 60 4.80 -6.35 6.40
N MET A 61 3.98 -5.39 5.94
CA MET A 61 2.55 -5.32 6.29
C MET A 61 1.71 -6.46 5.69
N ARG A 62 2.17 -7.14 4.64
CA ARG A 62 1.49 -8.33 4.10
C ARG A 62 1.47 -9.49 5.08
N ILE A 63 2.47 -9.59 5.94
CA ILE A 63 2.58 -10.70 6.89
C ILE A 63 1.40 -10.68 7.87
N PRO A 64 1.15 -9.65 8.69
CA PRO A 64 -0.01 -9.61 9.56
C PRO A 64 -1.33 -9.60 8.77
N ALA A 65 -1.36 -8.94 7.63
CA ALA A 65 -2.55 -8.83 6.79
C ALA A 65 -3.07 -10.19 6.30
N SER A 66 -2.20 -11.18 6.14
CA SER A 66 -2.60 -12.55 5.76
C SER A 66 -3.48 -13.23 6.82
N PHE A 67 -3.40 -12.80 8.07
CA PHE A 67 -4.17 -13.36 9.20
C PHE A 67 -5.52 -12.66 9.43
N PHE A 68 -5.69 -11.42 8.97
CA PHE A 68 -6.80 -10.55 9.37
C PHE A 68 -8.17 -11.10 9.05
N ILE A 69 -8.37 -11.71 7.88
CA ILE A 69 -9.70 -12.20 7.47
C ILE A 69 -10.22 -13.25 8.45
N ARG A 70 -9.36 -14.15 8.91
CA ARG A 70 -9.73 -15.20 9.86
C ARG A 70 -9.93 -14.68 11.28
N LEU A 71 -9.23 -13.61 11.64
CA LEU A 71 -9.26 -13.02 12.99
C LEU A 71 -10.34 -11.96 13.17
N ALA A 72 -10.67 -11.23 12.11
CA ALA A 72 -11.47 -10.02 12.20
C ALA A 72 -12.69 -9.98 11.25
N GLY A 73 -12.76 -10.90 10.29
CA GLY A 73 -13.81 -10.90 9.27
C GLY A 73 -13.51 -9.98 8.09
N GLY A 74 -14.12 -10.28 6.94
CA GLY A 74 -13.82 -9.61 5.68
C GLY A 74 -14.22 -8.15 5.64
N ARG A 75 -15.48 -7.84 5.99
CA ARG A 75 -15.99 -6.46 6.03
C ARG A 75 -15.15 -5.59 6.95
N ASN A 76 -14.93 -6.05 8.19
CA ASN A 76 -14.20 -5.30 9.20
C ASN A 76 -12.76 -5.03 8.75
N THR A 77 -12.12 -6.01 8.13
CA THR A 77 -10.75 -5.89 7.63
C THR A 77 -10.67 -4.87 6.50
N ILE A 78 -11.46 -5.04 5.41
CA ILE A 78 -11.39 -4.14 4.26
C ILE A 78 -11.78 -2.71 4.64
N PHE A 79 -12.81 -2.54 5.48
CA PHE A 79 -13.19 -1.23 6.00
C PHE A 79 -12.02 -0.55 6.73
N LEU A 80 -11.45 -1.22 7.74
CA LEU A 80 -10.42 -0.60 8.58
C LEU A 80 -9.13 -0.34 7.79
N THR A 81 -8.71 -1.29 6.95
CA THR A 81 -7.47 -1.14 6.17
C THR A 81 -7.59 0.00 5.15
N SER A 82 -8.76 0.14 4.51
CA SER A 82 -9.01 1.25 3.58
C SER A 82 -9.16 2.59 4.30
N ALA A 83 -9.80 2.61 5.48
CA ALA A 83 -9.90 3.83 6.29
C ALA A 83 -8.53 4.32 6.76
N LEU A 84 -7.66 3.42 7.22
CA LEU A 84 -6.31 3.77 7.66
C LEU A 84 -5.41 4.25 6.52
N LEU A 85 -5.66 3.83 5.28
CA LEU A 85 -4.95 4.35 4.10
C LEU A 85 -5.24 5.82 3.82
N MET A 86 -6.36 6.36 4.30
CA MET A 86 -6.63 7.79 4.18
C MET A 86 -5.62 8.63 4.96
N ILE A 87 -5.05 8.10 6.04
CA ILE A 87 -4.05 8.81 6.86
C ILE A 87 -2.81 9.17 6.04
N PRO A 88 -2.05 8.23 5.45
CA PRO A 88 -0.90 8.58 4.63
C PRO A 88 -1.29 9.37 3.37
N ALA A 89 -2.46 9.15 2.78
CA ALA A 89 -2.92 9.89 1.62
C ALA A 89 -3.13 11.39 1.95
N VAL A 90 -3.87 11.70 3.01
CA VAL A 90 -4.10 13.07 3.46
C VAL A 90 -2.80 13.71 3.95
N TRP A 91 -2.04 13.00 4.77
CA TRP A 91 -0.78 13.53 5.31
C TRP A 91 0.23 13.83 4.20
N THR A 92 0.35 12.97 3.19
CA THR A 92 1.17 13.24 2.00
C THR A 92 0.70 14.50 1.27
N GLY A 93 -0.61 14.66 1.08
CA GLY A 93 -1.16 15.87 0.46
C GLY A 93 -0.82 17.14 1.25
N ILE A 94 -0.94 17.12 2.57
CA ILE A 94 -0.57 18.25 3.43
C ILE A 94 0.95 18.52 3.36
N ALA A 95 1.77 17.48 3.47
CA ALA A 95 3.22 17.60 3.44
C ALA A 95 3.75 18.19 2.13
N LEU A 96 3.10 17.87 1.01
CA LEU A 96 3.46 18.37 -0.33
C LEU A 96 3.06 19.83 -0.58
N GLN A 97 2.32 20.47 0.33
CA GLN A 97 1.98 21.90 0.19
C GLN A 97 3.15 22.84 0.47
N ASP A 98 4.18 22.38 1.17
CA ASP A 98 5.36 23.19 1.50
C ASP A 98 6.66 22.47 1.13
N LYS A 99 7.50 23.10 0.32
CA LYS A 99 8.82 22.58 -0.07
C LYS A 99 9.78 22.45 1.11
N ASN A 100 9.55 23.21 2.19
CA ASN A 100 10.38 23.18 3.40
C ASN A 100 9.99 22.05 4.37
N THR A 101 8.95 21.28 4.06
CA THR A 101 8.58 20.10 4.85
C THR A 101 9.78 19.15 4.96
N PRO A 102 10.21 18.78 6.18
CA PRO A 102 11.40 17.98 6.36
C PRO A 102 11.23 16.56 5.81
N LEU A 103 12.32 15.96 5.34
CA LEU A 103 12.33 14.64 4.69
C LEU A 103 11.70 13.55 5.55
N TRP A 104 11.90 13.56 6.87
CA TRP A 104 11.34 12.54 7.76
C TRP A 104 9.80 12.48 7.73
N VAL A 105 9.12 13.58 7.43
CA VAL A 105 7.65 13.61 7.26
C VAL A 105 7.25 12.76 6.04
N PHE A 106 7.94 12.94 4.92
CA PHE A 106 7.71 12.13 3.73
C PHE A 106 8.08 10.66 3.96
N GLN A 107 9.13 10.39 4.72
CA GLN A 107 9.51 9.04 5.12
C GLN A 107 8.42 8.38 5.98
N ALA A 108 7.81 9.12 6.92
CA ALA A 108 6.69 8.63 7.72
C ALA A 108 5.44 8.36 6.86
N CYS A 109 5.15 9.24 5.91
CA CYS A 109 4.05 9.02 4.94
C CYS A 109 4.30 7.77 4.08
N ALA A 110 5.52 7.58 3.56
CA ALA A 110 5.92 6.42 2.79
C ALA A 110 5.83 5.12 3.62
N PHE A 111 6.23 5.18 4.89
CA PHE A 111 6.11 4.10 5.85
C PHE A 111 4.65 3.65 6.02
N LEU A 112 3.76 4.58 6.30
CA LEU A 112 2.34 4.29 6.50
C LEU A 112 1.63 3.83 5.21
N SER A 113 2.07 4.30 4.05
CA SER A 113 1.51 3.87 2.76
C SER A 113 1.70 2.36 2.50
N GLY A 114 2.67 1.73 3.18
CA GLY A 114 2.89 0.28 3.18
C GLY A 114 1.66 -0.54 3.59
N ILE A 115 0.71 0.04 4.33
CA ILE A 115 -0.60 -0.58 4.62
C ILE A 115 -1.28 -1.06 3.33
N GLY A 116 -1.19 -0.25 2.26
CA GLY A 116 -1.75 -0.60 0.95
C GLY A 116 -1.18 -1.88 0.35
N GLY A 117 0.12 -2.14 0.56
CA GLY A 117 0.73 -3.41 0.18
C GLY A 117 0.11 -4.62 0.89
N GLY A 118 -0.28 -4.47 2.15
CA GLY A 118 -0.98 -5.50 2.94
C GLY A 118 -2.38 -5.82 2.43
N ASN A 119 -3.08 -4.85 1.85
CA ASN A 119 -4.46 -5.00 1.39
C ASN A 119 -4.66 -6.12 0.36
N PHE A 120 -3.63 -6.43 -0.41
CA PHE A 120 -3.69 -7.55 -1.36
C PHE A 120 -3.96 -8.88 -0.65
N ALA A 121 -3.22 -9.19 0.43
CA ALA A 121 -3.37 -10.43 1.18
C ALA A 121 -4.77 -10.55 1.79
N CYS A 122 -5.28 -9.46 2.37
CA CYS A 122 -6.63 -9.41 2.94
C CYS A 122 -7.70 -9.62 1.86
N SER A 123 -7.62 -8.89 0.77
CA SER A 123 -8.61 -8.91 -0.30
C SER A 123 -8.70 -10.29 -0.94
N MET A 124 -7.58 -10.91 -1.30
CA MET A 124 -7.54 -12.24 -1.89
C MET A 124 -8.09 -13.31 -0.95
N SER A 125 -7.69 -13.28 0.32
CA SER A 125 -8.19 -14.20 1.34
C SER A 125 -9.69 -14.06 1.56
N ASN A 126 -10.23 -12.85 1.58
CA ASN A 126 -11.65 -12.59 1.72
C ASN A 126 -12.46 -13.17 0.56
N ILE A 127 -12.08 -12.84 -0.67
CA ILE A 127 -12.82 -13.26 -1.88
C ILE A 127 -12.79 -14.78 -2.06
N THR A 128 -11.69 -15.45 -1.70
CA THR A 128 -11.60 -16.91 -1.73
C THR A 128 -12.78 -17.59 -1.01
N GLY A 129 -13.22 -17.05 0.11
CA GLY A 129 -14.30 -17.62 0.90
C GLY A 129 -15.70 -17.48 0.31
N PHE A 130 -15.93 -16.49 -0.55
CA PHE A 130 -17.25 -16.22 -1.12
C PHE A 130 -17.57 -17.05 -2.37
N PHE A 131 -16.58 -17.67 -3.00
CA PHE A 131 -16.76 -18.40 -4.26
C PHE A 131 -16.43 -19.89 -4.15
N PRO A 132 -17.23 -20.76 -4.78
CA PRO A 132 -16.91 -22.18 -4.85
C PRO A 132 -15.64 -22.41 -5.69
N LYS A 133 -14.91 -23.50 -5.40
CA LYS A 133 -13.60 -23.82 -6.02
C LYS A 133 -13.58 -23.64 -7.54
N ALA A 134 -14.64 -24.07 -8.24
CA ALA A 134 -14.76 -23.96 -9.69
C ALA A 134 -14.78 -22.50 -10.22
N LYS A 135 -15.11 -21.50 -9.38
CA LYS A 135 -15.21 -20.08 -9.76
C LYS A 135 -14.17 -19.21 -9.07
N GLN A 136 -13.41 -19.76 -8.12
CA GLN A 136 -12.38 -19.00 -7.38
C GLN A 136 -11.33 -18.41 -8.31
N GLY A 137 -10.84 -19.17 -9.29
CA GLY A 137 -9.84 -18.69 -10.24
C GLY A 137 -10.27 -17.41 -10.96
N THR A 138 -11.49 -17.37 -11.48
CA THR A 138 -12.04 -16.18 -12.15
C THR A 138 -12.23 -15.02 -11.18
N ALA A 139 -12.80 -15.26 -10.00
CA ALA A 139 -13.04 -14.22 -9.01
C ALA A 139 -11.73 -13.61 -8.47
N LEU A 140 -10.75 -14.46 -8.18
CA LEU A 140 -9.42 -14.02 -7.71
C LEU A 140 -8.63 -13.33 -8.82
N GLY A 141 -8.73 -13.82 -10.07
CA GLY A 141 -8.12 -13.19 -11.23
C GLY A 141 -8.68 -11.78 -11.48
N LEU A 142 -9.99 -11.58 -11.39
CA LEU A 142 -10.61 -10.26 -11.47
C LEU A 142 -10.17 -9.35 -10.31
N ASN A 143 -10.22 -9.86 -9.08
CA ASN A 143 -9.85 -9.10 -7.90
C ASN A 143 -8.37 -8.68 -7.95
N ALA A 144 -7.47 -9.59 -8.27
CA ALA A 144 -6.04 -9.31 -8.38
C ALA A 144 -5.72 -8.42 -9.59
N GLY A 145 -6.24 -8.75 -10.78
CA GLY A 145 -5.94 -8.03 -12.01
C GLY A 145 -6.40 -6.58 -11.96
N LEU A 146 -7.69 -6.36 -11.64
CA LEU A 146 -8.24 -5.01 -11.53
C LEU A 146 -7.69 -4.26 -10.30
N GLY A 147 -7.38 -4.96 -9.22
CA GLY A 147 -6.72 -4.35 -8.05
C GLY A 147 -5.31 -3.85 -8.38
N ASN A 148 -4.49 -4.67 -9.05
CA ASN A 148 -3.14 -4.29 -9.49
C ASN A 148 -3.14 -3.12 -10.49
N PHE A 149 -4.25 -2.90 -11.21
CA PHE A 149 -4.41 -1.73 -12.07
C PHE A 149 -4.28 -0.40 -11.32
N GLY A 150 -4.38 -0.41 -9.98
CA GLY A 150 -4.08 0.75 -9.13
C GLY A 150 -2.69 1.33 -9.35
N VAL A 151 -1.69 0.50 -9.67
CA VAL A 151 -0.34 0.95 -10.00
C VAL A 151 -0.34 1.79 -11.30
N THR A 152 -1.02 1.32 -12.33
CA THR A 152 -1.18 2.09 -13.59
C THR A 152 -2.05 3.32 -13.38
N THR A 153 -3.13 3.19 -12.61
CA THR A 153 -4.04 4.31 -12.31
C THR A 153 -3.29 5.46 -11.64
N MET A 154 -2.40 5.19 -10.67
CA MET A 154 -1.66 6.28 -10.02
C MET A 154 -0.65 6.95 -10.97
N GLN A 155 -0.04 6.20 -11.89
CA GLN A 155 0.89 6.75 -12.87
C GLN A 155 0.22 7.70 -13.86
N ILE A 156 -1.07 7.48 -14.15
CA ILE A 156 -1.86 8.34 -15.03
C ILE A 156 -2.54 9.46 -14.23
N LEU A 157 -3.15 9.13 -13.12
CA LEU A 157 -3.99 10.06 -12.37
C LEU A 157 -3.18 11.14 -11.66
N ILE A 158 -2.00 10.81 -11.10
CA ILE A 158 -1.19 11.79 -10.37
C ILE A 158 -0.76 12.96 -11.27
N PRO A 159 -0.11 12.76 -12.44
CA PRO A 159 0.19 13.86 -13.32
C PRO A 159 -1.04 14.64 -13.80
N LEU A 160 -2.17 13.96 -14.01
CA LEU A 160 -3.43 14.59 -14.40
C LEU A 160 -3.96 15.54 -13.33
N VAL A 161 -4.11 15.05 -12.09
CA VAL A 161 -4.70 15.87 -11.01
C VAL A 161 -3.81 17.01 -10.57
N MET A 162 -2.51 16.93 -10.83
CA MET A 162 -1.57 18.02 -10.57
C MET A 162 -1.81 19.25 -11.44
N THR A 163 -2.44 19.10 -12.60
CA THR A 163 -2.69 20.23 -13.52
C THR A 163 -3.93 21.05 -13.15
N VAL A 164 -4.72 20.59 -12.18
CA VAL A 164 -6.02 21.21 -11.84
C VAL A 164 -6.10 21.49 -10.34
N GLY A 165 -6.60 22.65 -9.97
CA GLY A 165 -6.88 23.02 -8.57
C GLY A 165 -8.14 22.34 -8.03
N LEU A 166 -8.10 21.02 -7.84
CA LEU A 166 -9.28 20.19 -7.50
C LEU A 166 -9.92 20.52 -6.15
N PHE A 167 -9.12 20.91 -5.17
CA PHE A 167 -9.58 21.07 -3.78
C PHE A 167 -9.69 22.52 -3.33
N GLY A 168 -9.62 23.47 -4.28
CA GLY A 168 -9.76 24.90 -4.00
C GLY A 168 -8.81 25.37 -2.90
N ALA A 169 -9.31 26.24 -2.01
CA ALA A 169 -8.51 26.78 -0.90
C ALA A 169 -8.02 25.70 0.08
N ALA A 170 -8.78 24.63 0.28
CA ALA A 170 -8.37 23.52 1.14
C ALA A 170 -7.21 22.71 0.55
N GLY A 171 -7.03 22.75 -0.76
CA GLY A 171 -5.94 22.08 -1.47
C GLY A 171 -4.59 22.81 -1.39
N GLY A 172 -4.56 24.04 -0.92
CA GLY A 172 -3.33 24.86 -0.90
C GLY A 172 -2.99 25.50 -2.25
N GLY A 173 -1.89 26.26 -2.27
CA GLY A 173 -1.41 26.99 -3.43
C GLY A 173 -0.78 26.10 -4.51
N SER A 174 -0.65 26.65 -5.73
CA SER A 174 0.11 26.00 -6.80
C SER A 174 1.62 26.18 -6.60
N MET A 175 2.39 25.22 -7.07
CA MET A 175 3.85 25.28 -7.19
C MET A 175 4.25 25.29 -8.66
N VAL A 176 5.25 26.07 -9.02
CA VAL A 176 5.73 26.19 -10.39
C VAL A 176 6.76 25.08 -10.67
N LEU A 177 6.56 24.37 -11.78
CA LEU A 177 7.53 23.37 -12.26
C LEU A 177 8.85 24.06 -12.65
N THR A 178 9.96 23.52 -12.18
CA THR A 178 11.30 23.98 -12.54
C THR A 178 11.88 23.26 -13.74
N LYS A 179 11.34 22.07 -14.05
CA LYS A 179 11.70 21.23 -15.20
C LYS A 179 10.45 20.73 -15.89
N ASP A 180 10.58 20.41 -17.17
CA ASP A 180 9.49 19.77 -17.89
C ASP A 180 9.12 18.43 -17.26
N SER A 181 7.83 18.10 -17.24
CA SER A 181 7.33 16.81 -16.78
C SER A 181 6.58 16.14 -17.91
N GLY A 182 6.94 14.90 -18.21
CA GLY A 182 6.22 14.09 -19.19
C GLY A 182 4.90 13.56 -18.63
N TRP A 183 3.94 13.36 -19.52
CA TRP A 183 2.67 12.74 -19.21
C TRP A 183 2.11 12.01 -20.43
N ILE A 184 1.25 11.02 -20.22
CA ILE A 184 0.69 10.19 -21.30
C ILE A 184 -0.11 10.98 -22.35
N LEU A 185 -0.68 12.13 -21.97
CA LEU A 185 -1.42 13.03 -22.87
C LEU A 185 -0.59 14.22 -23.35
N GLY A 186 0.70 14.28 -23.01
CA GLY A 186 1.58 15.34 -23.44
C GLY A 186 2.64 15.71 -22.42
N LYS A 187 3.28 16.84 -22.67
CA LYS A 187 4.34 17.37 -21.84
C LYS A 187 3.84 18.57 -21.05
N ILE A 188 4.05 18.57 -19.75
CA ILE A 188 3.81 19.74 -18.90
C ILE A 188 5.11 20.54 -18.88
N VAL A 189 5.06 21.75 -19.42
CA VAL A 189 6.26 22.59 -19.62
C VAL A 189 6.69 23.22 -18.29
N ALA A 190 8.01 23.39 -18.11
CA ALA A 190 8.56 24.19 -17.01
C ALA A 190 7.92 25.58 -16.98
N GLY A 191 7.70 26.13 -15.77
CA GLY A 191 6.95 27.37 -15.57
C GLY A 191 5.44 27.18 -15.37
N THR A 192 4.90 25.97 -15.63
CA THR A 192 3.49 25.68 -15.40
C THR A 192 3.19 25.58 -13.90
N PRO A 193 2.16 26.30 -13.37
CA PRO A 193 1.70 26.12 -12.00
C PRO A 193 1.01 24.77 -11.86
N THR A 194 1.40 24.00 -10.85
CA THR A 194 0.88 22.66 -10.59
C THR A 194 0.53 22.47 -9.10
N PHE A 195 -0.33 21.51 -8.83
CA PHE A 195 -0.86 21.20 -7.50
C PHE A 195 -0.43 19.78 -7.10
N ILE A 196 0.85 19.60 -6.77
CA ILE A 196 1.43 18.28 -6.42
C ILE A 196 0.72 17.63 -5.23
N GLN A 197 0.21 18.41 -4.29
CA GLN A 197 -0.55 17.94 -3.13
C GLN A 197 -1.79 17.11 -3.51
N ASN A 198 -2.34 17.32 -4.70
CA ASN A 198 -3.45 16.53 -5.22
C ASN A 198 -3.07 15.05 -5.41
N ALA A 199 -1.77 14.74 -5.56
CA ALA A 199 -1.27 13.37 -5.62
C ALA A 199 -1.58 12.54 -4.36
N GLY A 200 -1.73 13.21 -3.20
CA GLY A 200 -2.19 12.59 -1.97
C GLY A 200 -3.71 12.70 -1.79
N PHE A 201 -4.24 13.90 -1.90
CA PHE A 201 -5.66 14.18 -1.59
C PHE A 201 -6.65 13.43 -2.48
N VAL A 202 -6.33 13.19 -3.75
CA VAL A 202 -7.21 12.45 -4.66
C VAL A 202 -7.54 11.06 -4.14
N TRP A 203 -6.57 10.38 -3.55
CA TRP A 203 -6.80 9.02 -3.02
C TRP A 203 -7.68 9.04 -1.78
N ALA A 204 -7.52 10.05 -0.91
CA ALA A 204 -8.41 10.22 0.23
C ALA A 204 -9.86 10.49 -0.22
N ALA A 205 -10.04 11.33 -1.23
CA ALA A 205 -11.36 11.63 -1.81
C ALA A 205 -12.03 10.39 -2.42
N ILE A 206 -11.26 9.52 -3.10
CA ILE A 206 -11.77 8.27 -3.67
C ILE A 206 -12.02 7.23 -2.57
N LEU A 207 -11.12 7.11 -1.58
CA LEU A 207 -11.25 6.14 -0.49
C LEU A 207 -12.46 6.43 0.41
N MET A 208 -12.80 7.68 0.65
CA MET A 208 -13.91 8.05 1.53
C MET A 208 -15.23 7.34 1.19
N PRO A 209 -15.78 7.45 -0.03
CA PRO A 209 -16.98 6.71 -0.40
C PRO A 209 -16.77 5.19 -0.41
N LEU A 210 -15.57 4.70 -0.78
CA LEU A 210 -15.27 3.28 -0.79
C LEU A 210 -15.25 2.66 0.61
N VAL A 211 -14.77 3.39 1.61
CA VAL A 211 -14.81 2.98 3.03
C VAL A 211 -16.27 2.85 3.49
N VAL A 212 -17.11 3.82 3.16
CA VAL A 212 -18.56 3.76 3.45
C VAL A 212 -19.20 2.56 2.76
N LEU A 213 -18.91 2.35 1.47
CA LEU A 213 -19.41 1.20 0.72
C LEU A 213 -18.91 -0.13 1.29
N ALA A 214 -17.67 -0.21 1.75
CA ALA A 214 -17.14 -1.40 2.39
C ALA A 214 -17.91 -1.72 3.69
N TRP A 215 -18.19 -0.72 4.51
CA TRP A 215 -18.91 -0.92 5.76
C TRP A 215 -20.35 -1.42 5.56
N PHE A 216 -21.12 -0.78 4.70
CA PHE A 216 -22.52 -1.11 4.47
C PHE A 216 -22.76 -2.20 3.44
N GLY A 217 -21.85 -2.35 2.49
CA GLY A 217 -22.02 -3.26 1.35
C GLY A 217 -21.33 -4.61 1.52
N MET A 218 -20.27 -4.73 2.31
CA MET A 218 -19.55 -6.00 2.48
C MET A 218 -20.10 -6.82 3.65
N ASN A 219 -19.69 -8.07 3.70
CA ASN A 219 -20.11 -9.03 4.72
C ASN A 219 -18.91 -9.67 5.41
N ASN A 220 -19.06 -9.96 6.71
CA ASN A 220 -18.20 -10.91 7.40
C ASN A 220 -18.73 -12.33 7.13
N LEU A 221 -17.87 -13.22 6.66
CA LEU A 221 -18.23 -14.60 6.39
C LEU A 221 -17.91 -15.47 7.62
N LEU A 222 -18.92 -15.78 8.42
CA LEU A 222 -18.76 -16.55 9.67
C LEU A 222 -17.97 -17.85 9.53
N PRO A 223 -18.15 -18.68 8.47
CA PRO A 223 -17.33 -19.87 8.30
C PRO A 223 -15.82 -19.60 8.17
N LEU A 224 -15.42 -18.42 7.72
CA LEU A 224 -13.99 -18.02 7.65
C LEU A 224 -13.49 -17.42 8.97
N SER A 225 -14.35 -16.72 9.68
CA SER A 225 -14.02 -15.98 10.91
C SER A 225 -15.06 -16.24 12.00
N PRO A 226 -15.19 -17.47 12.51
CA PRO A 226 -16.25 -17.84 13.46
C PRO A 226 -16.17 -17.03 14.78
N ASN A 227 -14.97 -16.65 15.18
CA ASN A 227 -14.68 -16.04 16.47
C ASN A 227 -14.08 -14.64 16.33
N TYR A 228 -14.61 -13.79 15.43
CA TYR A 228 -14.06 -12.43 15.30
C TYR A 228 -14.39 -11.52 16.50
N GLY A 229 -15.35 -11.88 17.35
CA GLY A 229 -15.62 -11.25 18.65
C GLY A 229 -16.30 -9.87 18.60
N GLY A 230 -16.93 -9.55 17.47
CA GLY A 230 -17.53 -8.23 17.23
C GLY A 230 -16.54 -7.23 16.64
N THR A 231 -17.05 -6.04 16.28
CA THR A 231 -16.30 -5.04 15.52
C THR A 231 -15.11 -4.47 16.28
N VAL A 232 -15.29 -4.12 17.56
CA VAL A 232 -14.22 -3.53 18.39
C VAL A 232 -13.07 -4.52 18.58
N ALA A 233 -13.40 -5.77 18.94
CA ALA A 233 -12.40 -6.82 19.09
C ALA A 233 -11.66 -7.12 17.78
N ALA A 234 -12.38 -7.12 16.65
CA ALA A 234 -11.79 -7.27 15.32
C ALA A 234 -10.77 -6.17 15.02
N PHE A 235 -11.15 -4.92 15.25
CA PHE A 235 -10.27 -3.76 15.01
C PHE A 235 -9.05 -3.78 15.93
N SER A 236 -9.23 -4.13 17.21
CA SER A 236 -8.11 -4.25 18.16
C SER A 236 -7.10 -5.31 17.71
N LYS A 237 -7.56 -6.47 17.22
CA LYS A 237 -6.68 -7.53 16.70
C LYS A 237 -5.87 -7.05 15.48
N ILE A 238 -6.51 -6.34 14.54
CA ILE A 238 -5.83 -5.79 13.36
C ILE A 238 -4.79 -4.75 13.77
N ILE A 239 -5.18 -3.77 14.59
CA ILE A 239 -4.28 -2.69 15.02
C ILE A 239 -3.11 -3.26 15.81
N TYR A 240 -3.34 -4.22 16.69
CA TYR A 240 -2.28 -4.88 17.46
C TYR A 240 -1.23 -5.54 16.56
N LEU A 241 -1.67 -6.38 15.60
CA LEU A 241 -0.75 -7.06 14.70
C LEU A 241 -0.04 -6.09 13.75
N TRP A 242 -0.71 -5.02 13.32
CA TRP A 242 -0.06 -3.99 12.55
C TRP A 242 0.95 -3.17 13.35
N ALA A 243 0.64 -2.84 14.59
CA ALA A 243 1.59 -2.16 15.46
C ALA A 243 2.88 -2.98 15.64
N LEU A 244 2.78 -4.29 15.82
CA LEU A 244 3.94 -5.17 15.86
C LEU A 244 4.74 -5.14 14.55
N ALA A 245 4.06 -5.20 13.40
CA ALA A 245 4.73 -5.12 12.10
C ALA A 245 5.38 -3.74 11.88
N CYS A 246 4.74 -2.65 12.32
CA CYS A 246 5.30 -1.31 12.30
C CYS A 246 6.57 -1.21 13.14
N LEU A 247 6.57 -1.79 14.34
CA LEU A 247 7.75 -1.79 15.22
C LEU A 247 8.92 -2.55 14.58
N VAL A 248 8.68 -3.74 14.06
CA VAL A 248 9.73 -4.55 13.41
C VAL A 248 10.18 -3.90 12.10
N GLY A 249 9.25 -3.43 11.27
CA GLY A 249 9.56 -2.74 10.02
C GLY A 249 10.31 -1.43 10.27
N GLY A 250 9.88 -0.66 11.28
CA GLY A 250 10.56 0.56 11.71
C GLY A 250 11.99 0.30 12.19
N LEU A 251 12.21 -0.77 12.97
CA LEU A 251 13.55 -1.18 13.38
C LEU A 251 14.41 -1.60 12.17
N GLY A 252 13.84 -2.38 11.25
CA GLY A 252 14.54 -2.77 10.03
C GLY A 252 14.97 -1.57 9.18
N LEU A 253 14.07 -0.58 9.03
CA LEU A 253 14.37 0.68 8.35
C LEU A 253 15.41 1.50 9.09
N TYR A 254 15.33 1.61 10.41
CA TYR A 254 16.30 2.33 11.21
C TYR A 254 17.71 1.77 11.09
N LEU A 255 17.84 0.44 11.00
CA LEU A 255 19.11 -0.22 10.76
C LEU A 255 19.63 -0.05 9.33
N TYR A 256 18.73 0.14 8.35
CA TYR A 256 19.06 0.29 6.94
C TYR A 256 19.36 1.73 6.53
N LEU A 257 18.54 2.70 6.99
CA LEU A 257 18.63 4.10 6.54
C LEU A 257 19.93 4.74 7.02
N PRO A 258 20.57 5.59 6.20
CA PRO A 258 21.74 6.36 6.64
C PRO A 258 21.38 7.44 7.65
N ALA A 259 22.38 7.94 8.38
CA ALA A 259 22.19 9.10 9.24
C ALA A 259 21.69 10.32 8.43
N PRO A 260 20.85 11.19 9.00
CA PRO A 260 20.43 11.25 10.42
C PRO A 260 19.21 10.36 10.74
N THR A 261 18.56 9.77 9.75
CA THR A 261 17.29 9.02 9.93
C THR A 261 17.49 7.60 10.44
N GLY A 262 18.66 7.03 10.30
CA GLY A 262 18.99 5.68 10.74
C GLY A 262 20.47 5.52 11.05
N LEU A 263 20.85 4.25 11.24
CA LEU A 263 22.25 3.88 11.58
C LEU A 263 23.08 3.46 10.36
N GLY A 264 22.48 3.11 9.24
CA GLY A 264 23.18 2.65 8.03
C GLY A 264 24.01 1.37 8.23
N LEU A 265 23.65 0.54 9.21
CA LEU A 265 24.40 -0.66 9.55
C LEU A 265 24.17 -1.82 8.58
N LEU A 266 23.01 -1.87 7.95
CA LEU A 266 22.59 -2.96 7.07
C LEU A 266 22.38 -2.44 5.65
N ASN A 267 22.79 -3.23 4.67
CA ASN A 267 22.34 -3.01 3.29
C ASN A 267 20.94 -3.60 3.07
N MET A 268 20.27 -3.20 1.99
CA MET A 268 18.90 -3.63 1.68
C MET A 268 18.77 -5.17 1.53
N TRP A 269 19.78 -5.84 0.99
CA TRP A 269 19.80 -7.30 0.79
C TRP A 269 19.76 -8.08 2.10
N VAL A 270 20.24 -7.47 3.19
CA VAL A 270 20.19 -8.04 4.55
C VAL A 270 18.98 -7.51 5.31
N ALA A 271 18.71 -6.21 5.24
CA ALA A 271 17.64 -5.56 5.98
C ALA A 271 16.25 -6.13 5.62
N LEU A 272 15.97 -6.35 4.33
CA LEU A 272 14.67 -6.85 3.89
C LEU A 272 14.40 -8.29 4.36
N PRO A 273 15.25 -9.30 4.11
CA PRO A 273 15.02 -10.66 4.60
C PRO A 273 14.96 -10.72 6.13
N LEU A 274 15.86 -10.01 6.81
CA LEU A 274 15.89 -9.97 8.27
C LEU A 274 14.58 -9.40 8.85
N THR A 275 14.07 -8.30 8.29
CA THR A 275 12.81 -7.71 8.72
C THR A 275 11.63 -8.67 8.50
N ILE A 276 11.56 -9.35 7.35
CA ILE A 276 10.52 -10.32 7.05
C ILE A 276 10.55 -11.49 8.03
N ILE A 277 11.72 -12.10 8.22
CA ILE A 277 11.91 -13.26 9.14
C ILE A 277 11.57 -12.83 10.57
N THR A 278 12.06 -11.68 11.02
CA THR A 278 11.77 -11.16 12.37
C THR A 278 10.28 -10.89 12.54
N THR A 279 9.61 -10.33 11.51
CA THR A 279 8.15 -10.09 11.57
C THR A 279 7.38 -11.40 11.73
N LEU A 280 7.71 -12.43 10.94
CA LEU A 280 7.10 -13.76 11.08
C LEU A 280 7.31 -14.33 12.48
N PHE A 281 8.51 -14.22 13.01
CA PHE A 281 8.86 -14.72 14.35
C PHE A 281 8.09 -13.97 15.45
N VAL A 282 8.06 -12.63 15.38
CA VAL A 282 7.32 -11.79 16.32
C VAL A 282 5.82 -12.09 16.26
N MET A 283 5.22 -12.23 15.06
CA MET A 283 3.81 -12.61 14.92
C MET A 283 3.49 -13.93 15.62
N LYS A 284 4.39 -14.92 15.51
CA LYS A 284 4.22 -16.23 16.16
C LYS A 284 4.33 -16.15 17.67
N LEU A 285 5.29 -15.37 18.20
CA LEU A 285 5.54 -15.26 19.64
C LEU A 285 4.53 -14.36 20.35
N ALA A 286 4.18 -13.23 19.75
CA ALA A 286 3.30 -12.24 20.34
C ALA A 286 1.81 -12.58 20.20
N ALA A 287 1.46 -13.64 19.48
CA ALA A 287 0.08 -14.10 19.37
C ALA A 287 -0.39 -14.71 20.70
N PHE A 288 -1.55 -14.27 21.16
CA PHE A 288 -2.19 -14.77 22.38
C PHE A 288 -3.65 -15.16 22.13
N GLY A 289 -4.26 -15.90 23.07
CA GLY A 289 -5.64 -16.34 22.99
C GLY A 289 -5.96 -17.06 21.66
N GLU A 290 -7.06 -16.70 21.05
CA GLU A 290 -7.51 -17.27 19.76
C GLU A 290 -6.57 -16.98 18.59
N MET A 291 -5.83 -15.85 18.62
CA MET A 291 -4.86 -15.50 17.61
C MET A 291 -3.76 -16.55 17.50
N LYS A 292 -3.28 -17.09 18.64
CA LYS A 292 -2.22 -18.11 18.68
C LYS A 292 -2.59 -19.34 17.89
N GLY A 293 -3.80 -19.88 18.08
CA GLY A 293 -4.28 -21.05 17.35
C GLY A 293 -4.47 -20.79 15.86
N ASN A 294 -4.99 -19.61 15.50
CA ASN A 294 -5.17 -19.20 14.09
C ASN A 294 -3.84 -19.03 13.36
N ILE A 295 -2.90 -18.32 13.95
CA ILE A 295 -1.58 -18.07 13.38
C ILE A 295 -0.81 -19.38 13.25
N ALA A 296 -0.82 -20.23 14.27
CA ALA A 296 -0.15 -21.54 14.22
C ALA A 296 -0.66 -22.42 13.07
N LYS A 297 -1.99 -22.47 12.86
CA LYS A 297 -2.58 -23.20 11.72
C LYS A 297 -2.13 -22.66 10.36
N GLN A 298 -1.99 -21.35 10.23
CA GLN A 298 -1.57 -20.75 8.97
C GLN A 298 -0.06 -20.94 8.72
N PHE A 299 0.76 -21.00 9.76
CA PHE A 299 2.18 -21.35 9.65
C PHE A 299 2.43 -22.77 9.12
N ALA A 300 1.45 -23.68 9.20
CA ALA A 300 1.56 -25.03 8.60
C ALA A 300 1.77 -24.99 7.08
N ILE A 301 1.45 -23.87 6.41
CA ILE A 301 1.70 -23.70 4.98
C ILE A 301 3.20 -23.81 4.63
N PHE A 302 4.11 -23.46 5.54
CA PHE A 302 5.55 -23.55 5.32
C PHE A 302 6.07 -24.99 5.20
N SER A 303 5.30 -25.98 5.68
CA SER A 303 5.60 -27.40 5.52
C SER A 303 5.25 -27.94 4.13
N ASN A 304 4.51 -27.17 3.33
CA ASN A 304 4.10 -27.59 1.99
C ASN A 304 5.17 -27.14 0.96
N LYS A 305 5.79 -28.11 0.28
CA LYS A 305 6.81 -27.85 -0.76
C LYS A 305 6.34 -26.92 -1.89
N HIS A 306 5.07 -27.01 -2.27
CA HIS A 306 4.49 -26.17 -3.33
C HIS A 306 4.43 -24.69 -2.91
N THR A 307 4.34 -24.39 -1.62
CA THR A 307 4.40 -23.02 -1.13
C THR A 307 5.72 -22.35 -1.51
N TRP A 308 6.83 -23.04 -1.35
CA TRP A 308 8.15 -22.49 -1.67
C TRP A 308 8.34 -22.27 -3.17
N SER A 309 7.91 -23.24 -4.00
CA SER A 309 7.97 -23.08 -5.46
C SER A 309 7.11 -21.89 -5.93
N LEU A 310 5.89 -21.76 -5.42
CA LEU A 310 5.02 -20.63 -5.74
C LEU A 310 5.55 -19.30 -5.20
N THR A 311 6.21 -19.31 -4.04
CA THR A 311 6.85 -18.11 -3.47
C THR A 311 7.95 -17.59 -4.38
N VAL A 312 8.83 -18.46 -4.89
CA VAL A 312 9.88 -18.08 -5.85
C VAL A 312 9.28 -17.46 -7.11
N LEU A 313 8.29 -18.12 -7.70
CA LEU A 313 7.58 -17.60 -8.88
C LEU A 313 6.94 -16.24 -8.60
N TYR A 314 6.34 -16.06 -7.43
CA TYR A 314 5.70 -14.82 -7.05
C TYR A 314 6.71 -13.69 -6.79
N ILE A 315 7.86 -14.00 -6.20
CA ILE A 315 8.96 -13.02 -6.04
C ILE A 315 9.41 -12.52 -7.41
N VAL A 316 9.61 -13.41 -8.38
CA VAL A 316 10.06 -13.03 -9.71
C VAL A 316 8.97 -12.21 -10.44
N THR A 317 7.74 -12.69 -10.49
CA THR A 317 6.67 -12.05 -11.29
C THR A 317 6.17 -10.77 -10.64
N PHE A 318 5.70 -10.85 -9.41
CA PHE A 318 5.12 -9.71 -8.72
C PHE A 318 6.19 -8.73 -8.20
N GLY A 319 7.33 -9.25 -7.74
CA GLY A 319 8.45 -8.42 -7.29
C GLY A 319 9.02 -7.57 -8.43
N SER A 320 9.21 -8.15 -9.62
CA SER A 320 9.63 -7.41 -10.81
C SER A 320 8.59 -6.35 -11.21
N PHE A 321 7.30 -6.71 -11.23
CA PHE A 321 6.22 -5.78 -11.56
C PHE A 321 6.23 -4.55 -10.63
N ILE A 322 6.22 -4.76 -9.32
CA ILE A 322 6.19 -3.66 -8.36
C ILE A 322 7.50 -2.88 -8.35
N GLY A 323 8.65 -3.57 -8.36
CA GLY A 323 9.97 -2.94 -8.34
C GLY A 323 10.17 -2.01 -9.54
N ILE A 324 9.87 -2.50 -10.74
CA ILE A 324 9.95 -1.70 -11.96
C ILE A 324 8.95 -0.55 -11.92
N SER A 325 7.70 -0.80 -11.56
CA SER A 325 6.66 0.23 -11.55
C SER A 325 6.93 1.38 -10.59
N MET A 326 7.58 1.11 -9.44
CA MET A 326 7.89 2.13 -8.44
C MET A 326 9.23 2.82 -8.67
N ALA A 327 10.25 2.09 -9.15
CA ALA A 327 11.61 2.62 -9.24
C ALA A 327 11.96 3.14 -10.65
N LEU A 328 11.39 2.58 -11.72
CA LEU A 328 11.77 2.92 -13.09
C LEU A 328 11.52 4.39 -13.45
N PRO A 329 10.37 5.02 -13.12
CA PRO A 329 10.14 6.43 -13.45
C PRO A 329 11.23 7.34 -12.86
N LEU A 330 11.55 7.15 -11.61
CA LEU A 330 12.60 7.91 -10.94
C LEU A 330 13.99 7.60 -11.51
N SER A 331 14.28 6.32 -11.80
CA SER A 331 15.57 5.90 -12.35
C SER A 331 15.82 6.52 -13.73
N ILE A 332 14.82 6.53 -14.60
CA ILE A 332 14.95 7.13 -15.93
C ILE A 332 15.15 8.65 -15.80
N THR A 333 14.40 9.30 -14.92
CA THR A 333 14.57 10.75 -14.69
C THR A 333 15.97 11.10 -14.19
N VAL A 334 16.54 10.30 -13.29
CA VAL A 334 17.85 10.56 -12.70
C VAL A 334 19.00 10.19 -13.66
N ILE A 335 18.91 9.04 -14.33
CA ILE A 335 20.00 8.51 -15.17
C ILE A 335 20.07 9.22 -16.52
N PHE A 336 18.95 9.44 -17.15
CA PHE A 336 18.90 9.99 -18.50
C PHE A 336 18.55 11.48 -18.57
N GLY A 337 18.24 12.11 -17.43
CA GLY A 337 17.81 13.51 -17.39
C GLY A 337 16.50 13.77 -18.14
N VAL A 338 15.74 12.71 -18.45
CA VAL A 338 14.49 12.79 -19.21
C VAL A 338 13.34 12.94 -18.24
N SER A 339 12.55 13.99 -18.43
CA SER A 339 11.26 14.13 -17.74
C SER A 339 10.24 13.16 -18.35
N HIS A 340 9.56 12.44 -17.51
CA HIS A 340 8.43 11.59 -17.89
C HIS A 340 7.13 12.32 -17.82
#